data_f043c2a64371783ea285a43ffd116e9e
#
_entry.id   f043c2a64371783ea285a43ffd116e9e
#
_cell.length_a   1.000
_cell.length_b   1.000
_cell.length_c   1.000
_cell.angle_alpha   90.00
_cell.angle_beta   90.00
_cell.angle_gamma   90.00
#
_symmetry.space_group_name_H-M   'P 1'
#
loop_
_entity.id
_entity.type
_entity.pdbx_description
1 polymer ?
#
loop_
_entity_poly.entity_id
_entity_poly.type
_entity_poly.pdbx_seq_one_letter_code
_entity_poly.pdbx_strand_id
1 'polypeptide(L)'
;HNGRRRQRQMCIRDRRYSIFSIAKNAASYHQKWQQAWRHAEPKSTYDAVIIGGGGHGLATAYYLANVHGITNIAVIEKGWLGGGNTGRNTTIIRSNYMWDESAAIYEHALKLWEGLSQDLNFNVMFSQRGVLTISHSEHELKGMSRRVHAIRLNGIDSDILSPSEIKKLVPTINIDPNIRYPVTVSYTHLTLPTTTIV
;
A
#
# COMPACT_ATOMS: atom_id res chain seq x y z
N HIS A 1 -12.85 -25.73 4.32
CA HIS A 1 -11.94 -25.56 5.48
C HIS A 1 -10.59 -26.28 5.33
N ASN A 2 -10.49 -27.35 4.54
CA ASN A 2 -9.24 -28.12 4.37
C ASN A 2 -8.20 -27.44 3.46
N GLY A 3 -8.59 -26.59 2.52
CA GLY A 3 -7.67 -25.90 1.62
C GLY A 3 -6.78 -24.90 2.35
N ARG A 4 -7.33 -24.10 3.27
CA ARG A 4 -6.57 -23.11 4.06
C ARG A 4 -5.57 -23.73 5.04
N ARG A 5 -5.85 -24.92 5.57
CA ARG A 5 -4.90 -25.67 6.43
C ARG A 5 -3.71 -26.20 5.63
N ARG A 6 -3.94 -26.73 4.41
CA ARG A 6 -2.85 -27.18 3.53
C ARG A 6 -1.97 -26.01 3.06
N GLN A 7 -2.57 -24.87 2.75
CA GLN A 7 -1.85 -23.66 2.37
C GLN A 7 -0.99 -23.10 3.53
N ARG A 8 -1.53 -23.09 4.77
CA ARG A 8 -0.75 -22.73 5.97
C ARG A 8 0.40 -23.72 6.24
N GLN A 9 0.21 -24.99 6.05
CA GLN A 9 1.27 -26.00 6.25
C GLN A 9 2.36 -25.93 5.18
N MET A 10 2.01 -25.66 3.90
CA MET A 10 2.97 -25.38 2.84
C MET A 10 3.79 -24.12 3.15
N CYS A 11 3.16 -23.01 3.53
CA CYS A 11 3.85 -21.76 3.89
C CYS A 11 4.80 -21.91 5.10
N ILE A 12 4.55 -22.84 6.02
CA ILE A 12 5.44 -23.09 7.16
C ILE A 12 6.66 -23.94 6.74
N ARG A 13 6.49 -24.86 5.79
CA ARG A 13 7.54 -25.79 5.36
C ARG A 13 8.54 -25.17 4.38
N ASP A 14 8.09 -24.22 3.56
CA ASP A 14 8.90 -23.56 2.53
C ASP A 14 9.43 -22.18 2.93
N ARG A 15 9.29 -21.80 4.20
CA ARG A 15 9.78 -20.52 4.69
C ARG A 15 11.31 -20.48 4.63
N ARG A 16 11.84 -19.58 3.78
CA ARG A 16 13.27 -19.22 3.79
C ARG A 16 13.71 -18.67 5.16
N TYR A 17 12.77 -18.20 5.97
CA TYR A 17 12.99 -17.59 7.28
C TYR A 17 12.43 -18.48 8.41
N SER A 18 12.97 -19.67 8.55
CA SER A 18 12.75 -20.49 9.74
C SER A 18 13.65 -19.98 10.89
N ILE A 19 13.28 -20.26 12.13
CA ILE A 19 14.10 -19.93 13.31
C ILE A 19 15.53 -20.49 13.18
N PHE A 20 15.67 -21.67 12.62
CA PHE A 20 16.96 -22.32 12.35
C PHE A 20 17.75 -21.59 11.27
N SER A 21 17.07 -21.10 10.22
CA SER A 21 17.70 -20.29 9.18
C SER A 21 18.18 -18.96 9.74
N ILE A 22 17.38 -18.32 10.59
CA ILE A 22 17.77 -17.07 11.25
C ILE A 22 19.00 -17.30 12.16
N ALA A 23 18.98 -18.34 12.99
CA ALA A 23 20.09 -18.67 13.87
C ALA A 23 21.37 -18.98 13.08
N LYS A 24 21.29 -19.79 12.02
CA LYS A 24 22.41 -20.09 11.13
C LYS A 24 23.00 -18.84 10.47
N ASN A 25 22.13 -17.94 9.99
CA ASN A 25 22.58 -16.72 9.34
C ASN A 25 23.10 -15.69 10.34
N ALA A 26 22.54 -15.63 11.56
CA ALA A 26 23.07 -14.82 12.65
C ALA A 26 24.51 -15.21 12.99
N ALA A 27 24.82 -16.51 13.06
CA ALA A 27 26.18 -17.01 13.28
C ALA A 27 27.20 -16.59 12.20
N SER A 28 26.71 -16.20 11.01
CA SER A 28 27.54 -15.65 9.93
C SER A 28 27.40 -14.12 9.78
N TYR A 29 26.94 -13.41 10.82
CA TYR A 29 26.65 -11.97 10.78
C TYR A 29 25.73 -11.56 9.62
N HIS A 30 24.78 -12.43 9.23
CA HIS A 30 23.84 -12.26 8.13
C HIS A 30 24.47 -12.03 6.74
N GLN A 31 25.74 -12.41 6.55
CA GLN A 31 26.43 -12.21 5.27
C GLN A 31 26.19 -13.34 4.25
N LYS A 32 25.60 -14.46 4.67
CA LYS A 32 25.44 -15.66 3.84
C LYS A 32 23.98 -15.97 3.49
N TRP A 33 23.11 -14.96 3.45
CA TRP A 33 21.75 -15.14 2.97
C TRP A 33 21.74 -15.50 1.48
N GLN A 34 20.91 -16.46 1.12
CA GLN A 34 20.65 -16.73 -0.29
C GLN A 34 19.97 -15.52 -0.92
N GLN A 35 20.37 -15.17 -2.13
CA GLN A 35 19.68 -14.15 -2.90
C GLN A 35 18.20 -14.49 -3.09
N ALA A 36 17.33 -13.50 -2.91
CA ALA A 36 15.88 -13.68 -3.09
C ALA A 36 15.51 -13.91 -4.56
N TRP A 37 16.29 -13.35 -5.48
CA TRP A 37 16.15 -13.51 -6.92
C TRP A 37 17.13 -14.53 -7.47
N ARG A 38 16.77 -15.18 -8.57
CA ARG A 38 17.62 -16.12 -9.30
C ARG A 38 18.12 -15.47 -10.58
N HIS A 39 19.36 -15.71 -10.93
CA HIS A 39 19.80 -15.48 -12.30
C HIS A 39 19.17 -16.57 -13.16
N ALA A 40 18.21 -16.20 -13.98
CA ALA A 40 17.58 -17.12 -14.90
C ALA A 40 18.16 -16.92 -16.29
N GLU A 41 18.55 -18.02 -16.94
CA GLU A 41 18.91 -17.99 -18.37
C GLU A 41 17.64 -17.65 -19.18
N PRO A 42 17.73 -16.73 -20.14
CA PRO A 42 16.62 -16.40 -21.00
C PRO A 42 16.12 -17.63 -21.78
N LYS A 43 14.83 -17.79 -21.83
CA LYS A 43 14.19 -18.82 -22.68
C LYS A 43 14.08 -18.32 -24.12
N SER A 44 13.91 -19.22 -25.06
CA SER A 44 13.71 -18.89 -26.48
C SER A 44 12.34 -18.23 -26.74
N THR A 45 11.34 -18.51 -25.90
CA THR A 45 9.98 -18.01 -26.07
C THR A 45 9.33 -17.71 -24.71
N TYR A 46 8.46 -16.70 -24.69
CA TYR A 46 7.63 -16.32 -23.55
C TYR A 46 6.20 -16.04 -23.99
N ASP A 47 5.23 -16.32 -23.14
CA ASP A 47 3.82 -15.99 -23.37
C ASP A 47 3.58 -14.49 -23.21
N ALA A 48 4.33 -13.85 -22.30
CA ALA A 48 4.28 -12.40 -22.08
C ALA A 48 5.67 -11.86 -21.75
N VAL A 49 5.99 -10.68 -22.28
CA VAL A 49 7.20 -9.92 -21.96
C VAL A 49 6.78 -8.56 -21.42
N ILE A 50 7.21 -8.24 -20.21
CA ILE A 50 6.91 -7.01 -19.51
C ILE A 50 8.17 -6.15 -19.47
N ILE A 51 8.08 -4.93 -19.98
CA ILE A 51 9.20 -3.99 -19.97
C ILE A 51 9.06 -3.06 -18.78
N GLY A 52 10.00 -3.16 -17.85
CA GLY A 52 10.07 -2.38 -16.62
C GLY A 52 9.74 -3.21 -15.38
N GLY A 53 10.70 -3.27 -14.44
CA GLY A 53 10.60 -3.96 -13.15
C GLY A 53 10.16 -3.05 -12.01
N GLY A 54 9.32 -2.05 -12.26
CA GLY A 54 8.68 -1.21 -11.25
C GLY A 54 7.41 -1.84 -10.69
N GLY A 55 6.70 -1.13 -9.82
CA GLY A 55 5.48 -1.62 -9.16
C GLY A 55 4.42 -2.12 -10.15
N HIS A 56 4.16 -1.40 -11.24
CA HIS A 56 3.20 -1.82 -12.25
C HIS A 56 3.65 -3.07 -13.00
N GLY A 57 4.90 -3.14 -13.43
CA GLY A 57 5.40 -4.31 -14.15
C GLY A 57 5.42 -5.57 -13.29
N LEU A 58 5.87 -5.46 -12.05
CA LEU A 58 5.88 -6.59 -11.11
C LEU A 58 4.46 -7.02 -10.73
N ALA A 59 3.54 -6.08 -10.49
CA ALA A 59 2.13 -6.39 -10.23
C ALA A 59 1.48 -7.07 -11.45
N THR A 60 1.75 -6.58 -12.66
CA THR A 60 1.26 -7.22 -13.89
C THR A 60 1.73 -8.66 -14.00
N ALA A 61 3.02 -8.92 -13.79
CA ALA A 61 3.56 -10.29 -13.79
C ALA A 61 2.90 -11.17 -12.72
N TYR A 62 2.74 -10.63 -11.51
CA TYR A 62 2.11 -11.33 -10.40
C TYR A 62 0.66 -11.73 -10.71
N TYR A 63 -0.16 -10.79 -11.19
CA TYR A 63 -1.57 -11.05 -11.47
C TYR A 63 -1.77 -11.92 -12.72
N LEU A 64 -0.95 -11.79 -13.75
CA LEU A 64 -0.96 -12.68 -14.90
C LEU A 64 -0.72 -14.13 -14.46
N ALA A 65 0.25 -14.35 -13.58
CA ALA A 65 0.55 -15.68 -13.09
C ALA A 65 -0.51 -16.20 -12.10
N ASN A 66 -0.91 -15.37 -11.11
CA ASN A 66 -1.73 -15.79 -9.99
C ASN A 66 -3.22 -15.90 -10.35
N VAL A 67 -3.74 -14.99 -11.18
CA VAL A 67 -5.16 -14.93 -11.53
C VAL A 67 -5.45 -15.60 -12.88
N HIS A 68 -4.57 -15.41 -13.85
CA HIS A 68 -4.79 -15.88 -15.22
C HIS A 68 -4.01 -17.14 -15.59
N GLY A 69 -3.16 -17.67 -14.68
CA GLY A 69 -2.39 -18.88 -14.92
C GLY A 69 -1.28 -18.76 -15.98
N ILE A 70 -0.98 -17.51 -16.43
CA ILE A 70 0.08 -17.24 -17.39
C ILE A 70 1.40 -17.16 -16.61
N THR A 71 2.19 -18.23 -16.61
CA THR A 71 3.40 -18.34 -15.80
C THR A 71 4.70 -18.20 -16.57
N ASN A 72 4.67 -18.34 -17.90
CA ASN A 72 5.85 -18.19 -18.72
C ASN A 72 6.07 -16.73 -19.11
N ILE A 73 6.45 -15.91 -18.13
CA ILE A 73 6.57 -14.46 -18.24
C ILE A 73 8.03 -14.05 -18.08
N ALA A 74 8.48 -13.09 -18.90
CA ALA A 74 9.72 -12.35 -18.69
C ALA A 74 9.43 -10.93 -18.21
N VAL A 75 10.15 -10.45 -17.21
CA VAL A 75 10.21 -9.04 -16.84
C VAL A 75 11.60 -8.52 -17.16
N ILE A 76 11.68 -7.53 -18.04
CA ILE A 76 12.94 -6.92 -18.46
C ILE A 76 13.09 -5.56 -17.78
N GLU A 77 14.15 -5.41 -16.99
CA GLU A 77 14.49 -4.16 -16.31
C GLU A 77 15.89 -3.71 -16.69
N LYS A 78 16.02 -2.44 -17.10
CA LYS A 78 17.32 -1.89 -17.54
C LYS A 78 18.30 -1.57 -16.41
N GLY A 79 17.78 -1.43 -15.20
CA GLY A 79 18.57 -1.08 -14.02
C GLY A 79 18.39 -2.09 -12.88
N TRP A 80 17.70 -1.70 -11.86
CA TRP A 80 17.37 -2.54 -10.71
C TRP A 80 15.86 -2.58 -10.46
N LEU A 81 15.36 -3.63 -9.85
CA LEU A 81 13.94 -3.75 -9.51
C LEU A 81 13.48 -2.59 -8.63
N GLY A 82 12.42 -1.90 -9.06
CA GLY A 82 11.89 -0.74 -8.35
C GLY A 82 12.74 0.54 -8.44
N GLY A 83 13.83 0.56 -9.17
CA GLY A 83 14.79 1.67 -9.24
C GLY A 83 14.29 2.98 -9.85
N GLY A 84 13.13 2.96 -10.51
CA GLY A 84 12.44 4.13 -11.04
C GLY A 84 11.58 4.86 -9.99
N ASN A 85 10.39 5.30 -10.40
CA ASN A 85 9.45 6.01 -9.54
C ASN A 85 9.00 5.18 -8.32
N THR A 86 8.95 3.87 -8.43
CA THR A 86 8.54 2.97 -7.34
C THR A 86 9.42 3.12 -6.11
N GLY A 87 10.73 3.19 -6.26
CA GLY A 87 11.67 3.38 -5.14
C GLY A 87 11.84 4.84 -4.69
N ARG A 88 11.16 5.78 -5.34
CA ARG A 88 11.29 7.23 -5.07
C ARG A 88 9.96 7.88 -4.71
N ASN A 89 8.93 7.10 -4.46
CA ASN A 89 7.60 7.62 -4.11
C ASN A 89 7.51 7.95 -2.62
N THR A 90 6.43 8.63 -2.24
CA THR A 90 6.16 9.04 -0.85
C THR A 90 5.59 7.92 0.00
N THR A 91 5.35 6.73 -0.58
CA THR A 91 4.73 5.56 0.08
C THR A 91 3.35 5.85 0.72
N ILE A 92 2.64 6.85 0.22
CA ILE A 92 1.29 7.20 0.65
C ILE A 92 0.30 6.54 -0.31
N ILE A 93 -0.51 5.62 0.24
CA ILE A 93 -1.57 4.93 -0.49
C ILE A 93 -2.89 5.51 -0.01
N ARG A 94 -3.70 6.02 -0.96
CA ARG A 94 -4.95 6.70 -0.64
C ARG A 94 -5.96 6.56 -1.77
N SER A 95 -7.26 6.66 -1.47
CA SER A 95 -8.37 6.64 -2.45
C SER A 95 -9.15 7.95 -2.52
N ASN A 96 -8.79 8.98 -1.77
CA ASN A 96 -9.50 10.25 -1.66
C ASN A 96 -9.37 11.15 -2.90
N TYR A 97 -9.72 10.64 -4.06
CA TYR A 97 -9.75 11.37 -5.34
C TYR A 97 -11.14 11.89 -5.64
N MET A 98 -11.21 13.05 -6.29
CA MET A 98 -12.49 13.71 -6.60
C MET A 98 -13.14 13.20 -7.90
N TRP A 99 -12.35 12.66 -8.82
CA TRP A 99 -12.82 12.17 -10.11
C TRP A 99 -13.27 10.72 -9.96
N ASP A 100 -14.47 10.41 -10.43
CA ASP A 100 -15.11 9.11 -10.25
C ASP A 100 -14.25 7.95 -10.76
N GLU A 101 -13.66 8.11 -11.95
CA GLU A 101 -12.81 7.08 -12.54
C GLU A 101 -11.52 6.87 -11.72
N SER A 102 -10.92 7.96 -11.24
CA SER A 102 -9.74 7.89 -10.38
C SER A 102 -10.11 7.28 -9.03
N ALA A 103 -11.22 7.70 -8.42
CA ALA A 103 -11.67 7.17 -7.15
C ALA A 103 -11.88 5.65 -7.24
N ALA A 104 -12.55 5.16 -8.29
CA ALA A 104 -12.79 3.74 -8.50
C ALA A 104 -11.50 2.92 -8.62
N ILE A 105 -10.51 3.40 -9.39
CA ILE A 105 -9.22 2.72 -9.55
C ILE A 105 -8.45 2.68 -8.22
N TYR A 106 -8.37 3.82 -7.53
CA TYR A 106 -7.60 3.91 -6.29
C TYR A 106 -8.27 3.18 -5.12
N GLU A 107 -9.61 3.14 -5.08
CA GLU A 107 -10.34 2.33 -4.10
C GLU A 107 -10.10 0.83 -4.33
N HIS A 108 -10.13 0.39 -5.58
CA HIS A 108 -9.76 -0.98 -5.91
C HIS A 108 -8.32 -1.30 -5.52
N ALA A 109 -7.38 -0.40 -5.84
CA ALA A 109 -5.97 -0.55 -5.46
C ALA A 109 -5.79 -0.63 -3.93
N LEU A 110 -6.53 0.19 -3.17
CA LEU A 110 -6.49 0.15 -1.71
C LEU A 110 -6.90 -1.22 -1.15
N LYS A 111 -7.97 -1.81 -1.68
CA LYS A 111 -8.42 -3.16 -1.30
C LYS A 111 -7.37 -4.24 -1.61
N LEU A 112 -6.64 -4.10 -2.71
CA LEU A 112 -5.53 -5.00 -3.02
C LEU A 112 -4.40 -4.86 -1.98
N TRP A 113 -4.09 -3.63 -1.54
CA TRP A 113 -3.08 -3.40 -0.50
C TRP A 113 -3.47 -3.98 0.85
N GLU A 114 -4.75 -3.96 1.21
CA GLU A 114 -5.26 -4.56 2.46
C GLU A 114 -4.97 -6.05 2.55
N GLY A 115 -5.11 -6.78 1.44
CA GLY A 115 -4.83 -8.22 1.36
C GLY A 115 -3.38 -8.60 1.10
N LEU A 116 -2.57 -7.65 0.61
CA LEU A 116 -1.28 -7.94 -0.01
C LEU A 116 -0.28 -8.64 0.93
N SER A 117 -0.27 -8.29 2.21
CA SER A 117 0.61 -8.95 3.19
C SER A 117 0.29 -10.42 3.38
N GLN A 118 -0.98 -10.80 3.25
CA GLN A 118 -1.42 -12.19 3.34
C GLN A 118 -1.13 -12.94 2.05
N ASP A 119 -1.40 -12.31 0.91
CA ASP A 119 -1.19 -12.90 -0.41
C ASP A 119 0.29 -13.19 -0.67
N LEU A 120 1.16 -12.27 -0.30
CA LEU A 120 2.60 -12.43 -0.47
C LEU A 120 3.28 -13.16 0.69
N ASN A 121 2.57 -13.44 1.80
CA ASN A 121 3.16 -13.91 3.06
C ASN A 121 4.37 -13.06 3.49
N PHE A 122 4.26 -11.75 3.30
CA PHE A 122 5.29 -10.77 3.59
C PHE A 122 4.67 -9.51 4.18
N ASN A 123 5.24 -8.98 5.26
CA ASN A 123 4.76 -7.74 5.85
C ASN A 123 5.16 -6.56 4.95
N VAL A 124 4.21 -6.03 4.19
CA VAL A 124 4.40 -4.84 3.35
C VAL A 124 4.38 -3.53 4.14
N MET A 125 4.27 -3.62 5.47
CA MET A 125 4.21 -2.49 6.41
C MET A 125 3.10 -1.47 6.08
N PHE A 126 2.00 -1.96 5.49
CA PHE A 126 0.85 -1.15 5.19
C PHE A 126 0.05 -0.86 6.47
N SER A 127 -0.16 0.42 6.80
CA SER A 127 -0.88 0.86 7.99
C SER A 127 -1.91 1.90 7.60
N GLN A 128 -3.19 1.54 7.67
CA GLN A 128 -4.30 2.43 7.40
C GLN A 128 -4.57 3.33 8.61
N ARG A 129 -4.30 4.62 8.46
CA ARG A 129 -4.52 5.62 9.52
C ARG A 129 -5.35 6.81 9.04
N GLY A 130 -5.78 6.77 7.78
CA GLY A 130 -6.46 7.87 7.13
C GLY A 130 -5.51 8.97 6.66
N VAL A 131 -6.09 9.99 6.04
CA VAL A 131 -5.39 11.18 5.55
C VAL A 131 -6.04 12.40 6.17
N LEU A 132 -5.26 13.23 6.83
CA LEU A 132 -5.68 14.50 7.39
C LEU A 132 -5.19 15.63 6.49
N THR A 133 -6.11 16.43 5.95
CA THR A 133 -5.79 17.65 5.19
C THR A 133 -6.24 18.86 6.00
N ILE A 134 -5.33 19.79 6.23
CA ILE A 134 -5.55 20.96 7.08
C ILE A 134 -5.82 22.20 6.21
N SER A 135 -6.77 23.03 6.62
CA SER A 135 -7.06 24.34 6.05
C SER A 135 -6.60 25.42 7.01
N HIS A 136 -6.08 26.50 6.47
CA HIS A 136 -5.62 27.67 7.22
C HIS A 136 -6.44 28.94 6.92
N SER A 137 -7.43 28.85 6.04
CA SER A 137 -8.27 29.98 5.63
C SER A 137 -9.69 29.57 5.28
N GLU A 138 -10.63 30.53 5.31
CA GLU A 138 -12.00 30.31 4.87
C GLU A 138 -12.10 29.95 3.38
N HIS A 139 -11.21 30.48 2.57
CA HIS A 139 -11.19 30.14 1.14
C HIS A 139 -10.84 28.68 0.92
N GLU A 140 -9.83 28.18 1.61
CA GLU A 140 -9.46 26.76 1.58
C GLU A 140 -10.57 25.87 2.13
N LEU A 141 -11.26 26.31 3.20
CA LEU A 141 -12.39 25.59 3.77
C LEU A 141 -13.52 25.36 2.75
N LYS A 142 -13.87 26.37 1.95
CA LYS A 142 -14.86 26.22 0.88
C LYS A 142 -14.44 25.21 -0.17
N GLY A 143 -13.16 25.20 -0.53
CA GLY A 143 -12.57 24.19 -1.42
C GLY A 143 -12.61 22.79 -0.81
N MET A 144 -12.29 22.67 0.46
CA MET A 144 -12.34 21.40 1.19
C MET A 144 -13.75 20.84 1.30
N SER A 145 -14.75 21.66 1.62
CA SER A 145 -16.15 21.22 1.69
C SER A 145 -16.61 20.59 0.39
N ARG A 146 -16.31 21.23 -0.75
CA ARG A 146 -16.62 20.66 -2.07
C ARG A 146 -15.90 19.33 -2.29
N ARG A 147 -14.65 19.23 -1.90
CA ARG A 147 -13.85 18.00 -2.00
C ARG A 147 -14.45 16.87 -1.16
N VAL A 148 -14.81 17.14 0.10
CA VAL A 148 -15.44 16.17 1.00
C VAL A 148 -16.74 15.64 0.40
N HIS A 149 -17.60 16.51 -0.12
CA HIS A 149 -18.85 16.09 -0.76
C HIS A 149 -18.61 15.22 -2.00
N ALA A 150 -17.67 15.60 -2.87
CA ALA A 150 -17.31 14.78 -4.04
C ALA A 150 -16.76 13.40 -3.65
N ILE A 151 -15.89 13.35 -2.65
CA ILE A 151 -15.33 12.10 -2.14
C ILE A 151 -16.42 11.20 -1.55
N ARG A 152 -17.37 11.78 -0.78
CA ARG A 152 -18.52 11.04 -0.24
C ARG A 152 -19.44 10.48 -1.33
N LEU A 153 -19.67 11.23 -2.40
CA LEU A 153 -20.44 10.75 -3.55
C LEU A 153 -19.78 9.52 -4.20
N ASN A 154 -18.48 9.41 -4.12
CA ASN A 154 -17.72 8.25 -4.57
C ASN A 154 -17.68 7.10 -3.54
N GLY A 155 -18.47 7.18 -2.47
CA GLY A 155 -18.58 6.12 -1.45
C GLY A 155 -17.41 6.07 -0.47
N ILE A 156 -16.59 7.11 -0.39
CA ILE A 156 -15.41 7.17 0.47
C ILE A 156 -15.75 7.99 1.73
N ASP A 157 -15.53 7.42 2.90
CA ASP A 157 -15.76 8.09 4.17
C ASP A 157 -14.84 9.29 4.34
N SER A 158 -15.41 10.46 4.50
CA SER A 158 -14.68 11.70 4.65
C SER A 158 -15.49 12.70 5.48
N ASP A 159 -14.88 13.28 6.50
CA ASP A 159 -15.53 14.22 7.41
C ASP A 159 -14.78 15.54 7.54
N ILE A 160 -15.52 16.61 7.79
CA ILE A 160 -14.98 17.91 8.15
C ILE A 160 -14.89 17.96 9.68
N LEU A 161 -13.70 18.19 10.18
CA LEU A 161 -13.41 18.19 11.61
C LEU A 161 -13.08 19.60 12.11
N SER A 162 -13.60 19.95 13.26
CA SER A 162 -13.18 21.14 14.02
C SER A 162 -11.76 21.00 14.57
N PRO A 163 -11.10 22.09 14.92
CA PRO A 163 -9.76 22.05 15.54
C PRO A 163 -9.71 21.17 16.79
N SER A 164 -10.76 21.17 17.62
CA SER A 164 -10.83 20.34 18.82
C SER A 164 -10.91 18.84 18.52
N GLU A 165 -11.61 18.47 17.46
CA GLU A 165 -11.69 17.07 17.00
C GLU A 165 -10.35 16.62 16.40
N ILE A 166 -9.71 17.48 15.62
CA ILE A 166 -8.36 17.22 15.09
C ILE A 166 -7.37 16.99 16.24
N LYS A 167 -7.43 17.81 17.28
CA LYS A 167 -6.56 17.69 18.48
C LYS A 167 -6.72 16.33 19.18
N LYS A 168 -7.93 15.77 19.17
CA LYS A 168 -8.16 14.42 19.71
C LYS A 168 -7.52 13.32 18.85
N LEU A 169 -7.56 13.47 17.52
CA LEU A 169 -6.96 12.51 16.58
C LEU A 169 -5.43 12.63 16.54
N VAL A 170 -4.93 13.85 16.59
CA VAL A 170 -3.50 14.18 16.51
C VAL A 170 -3.12 15.05 17.69
N PRO A 171 -2.82 14.46 18.86
CA PRO A 171 -2.55 15.22 20.10
C PRO A 171 -1.36 16.20 20.02
N THR A 172 -0.44 15.98 19.09
CA THR A 172 0.75 16.82 18.90
C THR A 172 0.47 18.08 18.08
N ILE A 173 -0.68 18.16 17.37
CA ILE A 173 -0.99 19.32 16.50
C ILE A 173 -1.20 20.58 17.35
N ASN A 174 -0.69 21.70 16.86
CA ASN A 174 -0.97 23.00 17.45
C ASN A 174 -2.26 23.60 16.86
N ILE A 175 -3.24 23.84 17.70
CA ILE A 175 -4.54 24.42 17.31
C ILE A 175 -4.72 25.87 17.85
N ASP A 176 -3.65 26.52 18.33
CA ASP A 176 -3.72 27.90 18.79
C ASP A 176 -4.14 28.83 17.63
N PRO A 177 -5.23 29.62 17.77
CA PRO A 177 -5.70 30.50 16.71
C PRO A 177 -4.76 31.71 16.46
N ASN A 178 -3.83 31.98 17.37
CA ASN A 178 -2.92 33.14 17.30
C ASN A 178 -1.60 32.84 16.56
N ILE A 179 -1.40 31.63 16.07
CA ILE A 179 -0.20 31.31 15.27
C ILE A 179 -0.34 31.82 13.84
N ARG A 180 0.80 31.92 13.15
CA ARG A 180 0.87 32.44 11.76
C ARG A 180 -0.04 31.68 10.77
N TYR A 181 -0.22 30.36 10.97
CA TYR A 181 -1.08 29.50 10.16
C TYR A 181 -2.01 28.73 11.05
N PRO A 182 -3.09 29.35 11.58
CA PRO A 182 -4.02 28.67 12.47
C PRO A 182 -4.78 27.58 11.72
N VAL A 183 -5.07 26.49 12.42
CA VAL A 183 -5.92 25.43 11.89
C VAL A 183 -7.37 25.89 11.97
N THR A 184 -7.98 26.19 10.83
CA THR A 184 -9.37 26.62 10.78
C THR A 184 -10.32 25.43 10.81
N VAL A 185 -10.06 24.44 9.95
CA VAL A 185 -10.81 23.18 9.83
C VAL A 185 -9.93 22.15 9.14
N SER A 186 -10.23 20.90 9.32
CA SER A 186 -9.61 19.81 8.56
C SER A 186 -10.68 18.89 8.02
N TYR A 187 -10.36 18.14 6.98
CA TYR A 187 -11.12 16.95 6.66
C TYR A 187 -10.21 15.72 6.77
N THR A 188 -10.81 14.64 7.18
CA THR A 188 -10.13 13.34 7.26
C THR A 188 -10.81 12.36 6.33
N HIS A 189 -10.02 11.54 5.71
CA HIS A 189 -10.46 10.31 5.09
C HIS A 189 -10.06 9.18 6.04
N LEU A 190 -11.02 8.73 6.83
CA LEU A 190 -10.84 7.63 7.77
C LEU A 190 -11.27 6.34 7.06
N THR A 191 -10.34 5.64 6.47
CA THR A 191 -10.51 4.20 6.31
C THR A 191 -10.29 3.58 7.67
N LEU A 192 -11.30 3.58 8.51
CA LEU A 192 -11.28 2.76 9.71
C LEU A 192 -11.20 1.30 9.27
N PRO A 193 -10.29 0.49 9.81
CA PRO A 193 -10.38 -0.94 9.63
C PRO A 193 -11.70 -1.37 10.27
N THR A 194 -12.66 -1.78 9.47
CA THR A 194 -13.91 -2.43 9.93
C THR A 194 -13.63 -3.84 10.43
N THR A 195 -12.50 -4.05 11.06
CA THR A 195 -12.19 -5.30 11.72
C THR A 195 -12.29 -5.05 13.21
N THR A 196 -13.50 -5.18 13.73
CA THR A 196 -13.69 -5.52 15.13
C THR A 196 -12.95 -6.83 15.35
N ILE A 197 -11.81 -6.77 16.02
CA ILE A 197 -11.17 -7.96 16.57
C ILE A 197 -12.03 -8.35 17.74
N VAL A 198 -12.82 -9.40 17.57
CA VAL A 198 -13.44 -10.17 18.66
C VAL A 198 -12.44 -11.24 19.09
#